data_47ad9f4f01232c87c9b5e89bae2f4689
#
_entry.id   47ad9f4f01232c87c9b5e89bae2f4689
#
_cell.length_a   1.000
_cell.length_b   1.000
_cell.length_c   1.000
_cell.angle_alpha   90.00
_cell.angle_beta   90.00
_cell.angle_gamma   90.00
#
_symmetry.space_group_name_H-M   'P 1'
#
loop_
_entity.id
_entity.type
_entity.pdbx_description
1 polymer ?
#
loop_
_entity_poly.entity_id
_entity_poly.type
_entity_poly.pdbx_seq_one_letter_code
_entity_poly.pdbx_strand_id
1 'polypeptide(L)'
;VELSREGIAAVVAEAPAGMETEIFAYGRLPLAVSARCFTARYNNLTKDHCEFRCIEHPDGLALDTQDGQHFLVLNGVQTQSASVQSLVSELGPARAAGANVLRLSPQSQRMGEVVAVFRDALDGGLAPRDAAARLAPLMPAAPCDGYWHGRAGIAMSQVPA
;
A
#
# COMPACT_ATOMS: atom_id res chain seq x y z
N VAL A 1 -3.06 8.92 -1.93
CA VAL A 1 -3.48 7.62 -1.39
C VAL A 1 -4.86 7.65 -0.72
N GLU A 2 -5.36 8.81 -0.32
CA GLU A 2 -6.63 8.97 0.44
C GLU A 2 -7.85 9.24 -0.45
N LEU A 3 -7.68 9.32 -1.78
CA LEU A 3 -8.77 9.54 -2.71
C LEU A 3 -9.56 8.25 -2.96
N SER A 4 -10.89 8.39 -3.02
CA SER A 4 -11.76 7.33 -3.50
C SER A 4 -11.64 7.15 -5.02
N ARG A 5 -12.17 6.05 -5.53
CA ARG A 5 -12.26 5.78 -6.97
C ARG A 5 -12.95 6.93 -7.71
N GLU A 6 -14.05 7.44 -7.17
CA GLU A 6 -14.80 8.57 -7.72
C GLU A 6 -13.98 9.86 -7.72
N GLY A 7 -13.22 10.10 -6.63
CA GLY A 7 -12.31 11.25 -6.54
C GLY A 7 -11.18 11.17 -7.56
N ILE A 8 -10.61 9.97 -7.77
CA ILE A 8 -9.58 9.74 -8.80
C ILE A 8 -10.17 9.99 -10.20
N ALA A 9 -11.34 9.43 -10.50
CA ALA A 9 -12.01 9.63 -11.78
C ALA A 9 -12.29 11.12 -12.06
N ALA A 10 -12.71 11.88 -11.04
CA ALA A 10 -12.94 13.32 -11.16
C ALA A 10 -11.63 14.09 -11.48
N VAL A 11 -10.53 13.75 -10.81
CA VAL A 11 -9.21 14.36 -11.07
C VAL A 11 -8.74 14.03 -12.50
N VAL A 12 -8.92 12.78 -12.94
CA VAL A 12 -8.52 12.35 -14.28
C VAL A 12 -9.33 13.07 -15.37
N ALA A 13 -10.64 13.30 -15.13
CA ALA A 13 -11.51 13.99 -16.09
C ALA A 13 -11.05 15.44 -16.39
N GLU A 14 -10.40 16.09 -15.42
CA GLU A 14 -9.87 17.44 -15.54
C GLU A 14 -8.37 17.47 -15.92
N ALA A 15 -7.74 16.32 -16.04
CA ALA A 15 -6.31 16.23 -16.33
C ALA A 15 -6.00 16.65 -17.79
N PRO A 16 -4.90 17.37 -18.04
CA PRO A 16 -4.46 17.70 -19.37
C PRO A 16 -4.25 16.44 -20.24
N ALA A 17 -4.52 16.58 -21.55
CA ALA A 17 -4.31 15.49 -22.49
C ALA A 17 -2.85 14.97 -22.44
N GLY A 18 -2.70 13.66 -22.40
CA GLY A 18 -1.38 13.00 -22.33
C GLY A 18 -0.77 12.89 -20.93
N MET A 19 -1.46 13.35 -19.88
CA MET A 19 -1.03 13.13 -18.50
C MET A 19 -1.28 11.68 -18.08
N GLU A 20 -0.26 11.03 -17.53
CA GLU A 20 -0.40 9.71 -16.93
C GLU A 20 -0.86 9.82 -15.48
N THR A 21 -1.77 8.94 -15.09
CA THR A 21 -2.28 8.85 -13.73
C THR A 21 -1.78 7.57 -13.08
N GLU A 22 -1.01 7.73 -12.01
CA GLU A 22 -0.53 6.62 -11.20
C GLU A 22 -1.39 6.47 -9.94
N ILE A 23 -1.81 5.24 -9.64
CA ILE A 23 -2.47 4.91 -8.38
C ILE A 23 -1.62 3.96 -7.54
N PHE A 24 -1.68 4.13 -6.21
CA PHE A 24 -1.03 3.26 -5.26
C PHE A 24 -1.87 1.99 -5.11
N ALA A 25 -1.44 0.90 -5.76
CA ALA A 25 -2.23 -0.33 -5.87
C ALA A 25 -1.85 -1.40 -4.84
N TYR A 26 -0.63 -1.36 -4.29
CA TYR A 26 -0.15 -2.34 -3.32
C TYR A 26 0.89 -1.77 -2.36
N GLY A 27 0.78 -2.19 -1.11
CA GLY A 27 1.78 -1.94 -0.07
C GLY A 27 1.24 -1.17 1.13
N ARG A 28 2.11 -0.90 2.10
CA ARG A 28 1.75 -0.06 3.25
C ARG A 28 1.59 1.39 2.79
N LEU A 29 0.45 2.00 3.13
CA LEU A 29 0.16 3.39 2.77
C LEU A 29 1.13 4.34 3.47
N PRO A 30 1.83 5.24 2.75
CA PRO A 30 2.62 6.30 3.36
C PRO A 30 1.70 7.39 3.93
N LEU A 31 1.54 7.41 5.25
CA LEU A 31 0.60 8.31 5.92
C LEU A 31 1.23 9.65 6.31
N ALA A 32 2.50 9.62 6.73
CA ALA A 32 3.23 10.83 7.11
C ALA A 32 4.74 10.67 6.93
N VAL A 33 5.43 11.79 6.79
CA VAL A 33 6.90 11.86 6.74
C VAL A 33 7.39 12.80 7.84
N SER A 34 8.36 12.33 8.64
CA SER A 34 8.98 13.09 9.72
C SER A 34 10.37 13.59 9.32
N ALA A 35 10.76 14.77 9.78
CA ALA A 35 12.12 15.25 9.69
C ALA A 35 13.12 14.41 10.54
N ARG A 36 12.60 13.65 11.52
CA ARG A 36 13.39 12.78 12.40
C ARG A 36 13.21 11.32 11.99
N CYS A 37 14.32 10.57 11.96
CA CYS A 37 14.28 9.13 11.74
C CYS A 37 13.81 8.41 13.02
N PHE A 38 12.68 7.74 12.95
CA PHE A 38 12.11 6.99 14.07
C PHE A 38 13.02 5.82 14.48
N THR A 39 13.61 5.11 13.50
CA THR A 39 14.51 3.99 13.79
C THR A 39 15.77 4.44 14.51
N ALA A 40 16.40 5.54 14.09
CA ALA A 40 17.55 6.10 14.80
C ALA A 40 17.19 6.50 16.23
N ARG A 41 16.04 7.17 16.42
CA ARG A 41 15.55 7.58 17.73
C ARG A 41 15.25 6.38 18.65
N TYR A 42 14.65 5.33 18.11
CA TYR A 42 14.38 4.09 18.84
C TYR A 42 15.67 3.47 19.41
N ASN A 43 16.77 3.58 18.67
CA ASN A 43 18.11 3.11 19.06
C ASN A 43 18.95 4.16 19.81
N ASN A 44 18.37 5.28 20.25
CA ASN A 44 19.07 6.41 20.89
C ASN A 44 20.22 7.00 20.05
N LEU A 45 20.11 6.95 18.72
CA LEU A 45 21.08 7.46 17.78
C LEU A 45 20.63 8.79 17.18
N THR A 46 21.58 9.63 16.78
CA THR A 46 21.29 10.82 15.97
C THR A 46 21.05 10.43 14.52
N LYS A 47 20.31 11.26 13.77
CA LYS A 47 20.02 11.00 12.36
C LYS A 47 21.31 10.86 11.52
N ASP A 48 22.32 11.66 11.82
CA ASP A 48 23.56 11.71 11.05
C ASP A 48 24.54 10.57 11.42
N HIS A 49 24.28 9.86 12.52
CA HIS A 49 25.04 8.69 12.98
C HIS A 49 24.10 7.52 13.26
N CYS A 50 23.20 7.22 12.34
CA CYS A 50 22.11 6.25 12.54
C CYS A 50 22.57 4.79 12.41
N GLU A 51 23.82 4.52 11.99
CA GLU A 51 24.42 3.19 11.77
C GLU A 51 23.55 2.30 10.85
N PHE A 52 22.62 2.88 10.11
CA PHE A 52 21.67 2.18 9.23
C PHE A 52 20.86 1.09 9.92
N ARG A 53 20.51 1.28 11.20
CA ARG A 53 19.74 0.30 12.01
C ARG A 53 18.41 -0.11 11.40
N CYS A 54 17.89 0.65 10.43
CA CYS A 54 16.69 0.26 9.68
C CYS A 54 16.85 -1.05 8.89
N ILE A 55 18.07 -1.49 8.61
CA ILE A 55 18.35 -2.78 7.96
C ILE A 55 17.89 -3.95 8.83
N GLU A 56 17.89 -3.80 10.16
CA GLU A 56 17.41 -4.80 11.11
C GLU A 56 15.87 -4.94 11.07
N HIS A 57 15.18 -3.94 10.52
CA HIS A 57 13.73 -3.87 10.42
C HIS A 57 13.30 -3.50 8.98
N PRO A 58 13.51 -4.39 8.00
CA PRO A 58 13.32 -4.07 6.58
C PRO A 58 11.88 -3.67 6.23
N ASP A 59 10.87 -4.19 6.95
CA ASP A 59 9.46 -3.82 6.81
C ASP A 59 9.00 -2.80 7.87
N GLY A 60 9.95 -2.21 8.61
CA GLY A 60 9.72 -1.18 9.63
C GLY A 60 9.40 -1.75 11.03
N LEU A 61 9.22 -0.83 11.97
CA LEU A 61 8.89 -1.11 13.38
C LEU A 61 7.38 -1.03 13.57
N ALA A 62 6.75 -2.13 13.98
CA ALA A 62 5.32 -2.13 14.30
C ALA A 62 5.05 -1.28 15.55
N LEU A 63 3.97 -0.52 15.50
CA LEU A 63 3.42 0.25 16.60
C LEU A 63 1.98 -0.19 16.81
N ASP A 64 1.73 -0.78 17.96
CA ASP A 64 0.41 -1.24 18.37
C ASP A 64 -0.24 -0.24 19.33
N THR A 65 -1.56 -0.26 19.41
CA THR A 65 -2.32 0.47 20.43
C THR A 65 -2.17 -0.19 21.80
N GLN A 66 -2.57 0.49 22.87
CA GLN A 66 -2.48 -0.07 24.23
C GLN A 66 -3.34 -1.34 24.43
N ASP A 67 -4.39 -1.49 23.63
CA ASP A 67 -5.26 -2.67 23.60
C ASP A 67 -4.78 -3.76 22.62
N GLY A 68 -3.55 -3.60 22.08
CA GLY A 68 -2.88 -4.62 21.27
C GLY A 68 -3.32 -4.69 19.81
N GLN A 69 -3.97 -3.66 19.30
CA GLN A 69 -4.31 -3.60 17.87
C GLN A 69 -3.14 -3.05 17.04
N HIS A 70 -2.85 -3.67 15.91
CA HIS A 70 -1.89 -3.15 14.94
C HIS A 70 -2.37 -1.80 14.39
N PHE A 71 -1.60 -0.75 14.62
CA PHE A 71 -2.00 0.63 14.30
C PHE A 71 -1.18 1.24 13.17
N LEU A 72 0.13 1.28 13.31
CA LEU A 72 1.07 1.90 12.37
C LEU A 72 2.34 1.07 12.21
N VAL A 73 3.12 1.41 11.18
CA VAL A 73 4.50 0.97 11.04
C VAL A 73 5.39 2.20 10.87
N LEU A 74 6.46 2.26 11.65
CA LEU A 74 7.47 3.31 11.58
C LEU A 74 8.66 2.80 10.77
N ASN A 75 8.86 3.35 9.57
CA ASN A 75 9.96 2.95 8.68
C ASN A 75 10.87 4.14 8.39
N GLY A 76 11.98 4.23 9.10
CA GLY A 76 12.91 5.35 8.99
C GLY A 76 12.22 6.67 9.31
N VAL A 77 11.99 7.50 8.30
CA VAL A 77 11.29 8.80 8.42
C VAL A 77 9.79 8.70 8.12
N GLN A 78 9.30 7.54 7.67
CA GLN A 78 7.92 7.35 7.29
C GLN A 78 7.09 6.73 8.41
N THR A 79 5.87 7.23 8.56
CA THR A 79 4.78 6.55 9.25
C THR A 79 3.90 5.91 8.19
N GLN A 80 3.70 4.61 8.29
CA GLN A 80 2.95 3.82 7.32
C GLN A 80 1.75 3.14 7.98
N SER A 81 0.78 2.69 7.17
CA SER A 81 -0.34 1.90 7.65
C SER A 81 0.11 0.55 8.22
N ALA A 82 -0.56 0.06 9.26
CA ALA A 82 -0.37 -1.30 9.75
C ALA A 82 -0.86 -2.35 8.75
N SER A 83 -1.98 -2.06 8.08
CA SER A 83 -2.52 -2.90 7.01
C SER A 83 -1.84 -2.61 5.67
N VAL A 84 -1.94 -3.56 4.75
CA VAL A 84 -1.40 -3.46 3.38
C VAL A 84 -2.54 -3.14 2.42
N GLN A 85 -2.49 -1.97 1.78
CA GLN A 85 -3.43 -1.68 0.71
C GLN A 85 -3.26 -2.69 -0.42
N SER A 86 -4.37 -3.21 -0.92
CA SER A 86 -4.39 -4.10 -2.08
C SER A 86 -5.59 -3.82 -2.97
N LEU A 87 -5.31 -3.38 -4.19
CA LEU A 87 -6.30 -3.15 -5.23
C LEU A 87 -6.24 -4.23 -6.33
N VAL A 88 -5.70 -5.41 -6.03
CA VAL A 88 -5.57 -6.48 -7.02
C VAL A 88 -6.92 -6.95 -7.57
N SER A 89 -8.00 -6.86 -6.79
CA SER A 89 -9.35 -7.16 -7.22
C SER A 89 -10.03 -6.01 -7.97
N GLU A 90 -9.43 -4.82 -7.94
CA GLU A 90 -10.00 -3.57 -8.42
C GLU A 90 -9.33 -3.07 -9.72
N LEU A 91 -8.54 -3.91 -10.40
CA LEU A 91 -7.77 -3.50 -11.58
C LEU A 91 -8.66 -3.03 -12.74
N GLY A 92 -9.79 -3.69 -12.97
CA GLY A 92 -10.79 -3.24 -13.95
C GLY A 92 -11.38 -1.87 -13.62
N PRO A 93 -11.97 -1.69 -12.43
CA PRO A 93 -12.42 -0.39 -11.93
C PRO A 93 -11.32 0.69 -11.92
N ALA A 94 -10.08 0.34 -11.60
CA ALA A 94 -8.95 1.27 -11.62
C ALA A 94 -8.65 1.78 -13.05
N ARG A 95 -8.62 0.88 -14.02
CA ARG A 95 -8.48 1.23 -15.44
C ARG A 95 -9.65 2.10 -15.90
N ALA A 96 -10.89 1.77 -15.51
CA ALA A 96 -12.08 2.54 -15.85
C ALA A 96 -12.07 3.95 -15.23
N ALA A 97 -11.47 4.12 -14.06
CA ALA A 97 -11.25 5.42 -13.42
C ALA A 97 -10.10 6.24 -14.09
N GLY A 98 -9.41 5.68 -15.10
CA GLY A 98 -8.37 6.34 -15.87
C GLY A 98 -6.95 6.11 -15.36
N ALA A 99 -6.71 5.13 -14.49
CA ALA A 99 -5.35 4.80 -14.08
C ALA A 99 -4.56 4.17 -15.24
N ASN A 100 -3.38 4.73 -15.52
CA ASN A 100 -2.44 4.25 -16.52
C ASN A 100 -1.30 3.45 -15.89
N VAL A 101 -0.93 3.78 -14.65
CA VAL A 101 0.20 3.20 -13.92
C VAL A 101 -0.26 2.71 -12.56
N LEU A 102 0.17 1.51 -12.19
CA LEU A 102 -0.02 0.95 -10.87
C LEU A 102 1.29 0.96 -10.09
N ARG A 103 1.31 1.63 -8.96
CA ARG A 103 2.45 1.60 -8.04
C ARG A 103 2.30 0.42 -7.08
N LEU A 104 3.31 -0.44 -7.06
CA LEU A 104 3.47 -1.48 -6.06
C LEU A 104 4.63 -1.12 -5.15
N SER A 105 4.36 -0.81 -3.88
CA SER A 105 5.39 -0.52 -2.89
C SER A 105 6.04 -1.83 -2.44
N PRO A 106 7.38 -1.89 -2.39
CA PRO A 106 8.09 -3.11 -2.06
C PRO A 106 7.89 -3.53 -0.60
N GLN A 107 8.02 -4.84 -0.37
CA GLN A 107 8.14 -5.49 0.92
C GLN A 107 9.42 -6.33 0.94
N SER A 108 9.90 -6.72 2.12
CA SER A 108 11.18 -7.43 2.26
C SER A 108 11.17 -8.83 1.65
N GLN A 109 10.03 -9.51 1.63
CA GLN A 109 9.90 -10.90 1.21
C GLN A 109 8.95 -11.05 0.02
N ARG A 110 9.27 -11.97 -0.88
CA ARG A 110 8.36 -12.46 -1.95
C ARG A 110 7.81 -11.38 -2.90
N MET A 111 8.46 -10.22 -3.02
CA MET A 111 7.96 -9.12 -3.88
C MET A 111 7.83 -9.53 -5.35
N GLY A 112 8.73 -10.38 -5.86
CA GLY A 112 8.64 -10.92 -7.22
C GLY A 112 7.33 -11.69 -7.48
N GLU A 113 6.86 -12.46 -6.49
CA GLU A 113 5.59 -13.19 -6.57
C GLU A 113 4.39 -12.26 -6.52
N VAL A 114 4.46 -11.19 -5.71
CA VAL A 114 3.44 -10.13 -5.70
C VAL A 114 3.30 -9.50 -7.09
N VAL A 115 4.43 -9.12 -7.70
CA VAL A 115 4.43 -8.55 -9.07
C VAL A 115 3.85 -9.53 -10.08
N ALA A 116 4.18 -10.83 -9.97
CA ALA A 116 3.64 -11.86 -10.87
C ALA A 116 2.10 -11.97 -10.75
N VAL A 117 1.56 -11.94 -9.53
CA VAL A 117 0.08 -11.97 -9.33
C VAL A 117 -0.58 -10.76 -9.97
N PHE A 118 -0.04 -9.55 -9.78
CA PHE A 118 -0.58 -8.34 -10.42
C PHE A 118 -0.49 -8.42 -11.94
N ARG A 119 0.61 -8.95 -12.49
CA ARG A 119 0.79 -9.13 -13.93
C ARG A 119 -0.25 -10.11 -14.49
N ASP A 120 -0.36 -11.29 -13.88
CA ASP A 120 -1.32 -12.32 -14.31
C ASP A 120 -2.76 -11.78 -14.28
N ALA A 121 -3.11 -10.97 -13.26
CA ALA A 121 -4.43 -10.35 -13.14
C ALA A 121 -4.66 -9.25 -14.21
N LEU A 122 -3.65 -8.44 -14.53
CA LEU A 122 -3.72 -7.41 -15.58
C LEU A 122 -3.87 -8.01 -16.98
N ASP A 123 -3.20 -9.13 -17.23
CA ASP A 123 -3.23 -9.83 -18.51
C ASP A 123 -4.47 -10.73 -18.67
N GLY A 124 -5.38 -10.73 -17.67
CA GLY A 124 -6.63 -11.48 -17.69
C GLY A 124 -6.47 -12.97 -17.37
N GLY A 125 -5.30 -13.41 -16.89
CA GLY A 125 -5.03 -14.79 -16.48
C GLY A 125 -5.63 -15.17 -15.12
N LEU A 126 -6.06 -14.19 -14.31
CA LEU A 126 -6.67 -14.41 -13.00
C LEU A 126 -7.94 -13.57 -12.84
N ALA A 127 -9.00 -14.21 -12.37
CA ALA A 127 -10.18 -13.47 -11.92
C ALA A 127 -9.86 -12.66 -10.64
N PRO A 128 -10.59 -11.56 -10.37
CA PRO A 128 -10.31 -10.69 -9.21
C PRO A 128 -10.24 -11.45 -7.88
N ARG A 129 -11.15 -12.38 -7.64
CA ARG A 129 -11.19 -13.20 -6.44
C ARG A 129 -9.98 -14.13 -6.32
N ASP A 130 -9.59 -14.77 -7.42
CA ASP A 130 -8.47 -15.70 -7.45
C ASP A 130 -7.15 -14.95 -7.27
N ALA A 131 -7.02 -13.75 -7.85
CA ALA A 131 -5.89 -12.86 -7.65
C ALA A 131 -5.75 -12.46 -6.18
N ALA A 132 -6.84 -12.06 -5.52
CA ALA A 132 -6.85 -11.75 -4.09
C ALA A 132 -6.46 -12.97 -3.23
N ALA A 133 -7.03 -14.15 -3.52
CA ALA A 133 -6.71 -15.38 -2.80
C ALA A 133 -5.24 -15.79 -2.95
N ARG A 134 -4.67 -15.63 -4.16
CA ARG A 134 -3.26 -15.94 -4.43
C ARG A 134 -2.32 -14.92 -3.79
N LEU A 135 -2.75 -13.65 -3.69
CA LEU A 135 -1.95 -12.59 -3.09
C LEU A 135 -1.93 -12.66 -1.55
N ALA A 136 -3.03 -13.05 -0.91
CA ALA A 136 -3.20 -13.03 0.55
C ALA A 136 -2.03 -13.67 1.33
N PRO A 137 -1.53 -14.89 1.01
CA PRO A 137 -0.42 -15.51 1.72
C PRO A 137 0.94 -14.86 1.45
N LEU A 138 1.04 -13.90 0.53
CA LEU A 138 2.26 -13.17 0.20
C LEU A 138 2.40 -11.88 1.03
N MET A 139 1.30 -11.40 1.61
CA MET A 139 1.22 -10.10 2.26
C MET A 139 1.81 -10.14 3.68
N PRO A 140 2.55 -9.11 4.12
CA PRO A 140 3.16 -9.06 5.45
C PRO A 140 2.14 -8.70 6.56
N ALA A 141 0.92 -8.30 6.19
CA ALA A 141 -0.15 -7.95 7.13
C ALA A 141 -1.52 -8.06 6.46
N ALA A 142 -2.58 -7.88 7.24
CA ALA A 142 -3.96 -7.89 6.74
C ALA A 142 -4.17 -6.86 5.61
N PRO A 143 -4.97 -7.19 4.59
CA PRO A 143 -5.29 -6.27 3.49
C PRO A 143 -6.18 -5.12 3.95
N CYS A 144 -6.13 -3.99 3.23
CA CYS A 144 -7.09 -2.90 3.30
C CYS A 144 -7.30 -2.28 1.91
N ASP A 145 -8.46 -1.65 1.71
CA ASP A 145 -8.85 -0.93 0.49
C ASP A 145 -9.81 0.24 0.78
N GLY A 146 -9.95 0.60 2.05
CA GLY A 146 -10.99 1.51 2.51
C GLY A 146 -11.00 2.85 1.78
N TYR A 147 -9.87 3.49 1.54
CA TYR A 147 -9.81 4.75 0.81
C TYR A 147 -10.36 4.63 -0.61
N TRP A 148 -10.03 3.56 -1.30
CA TRP A 148 -10.55 3.28 -2.65
C TRP A 148 -12.09 3.29 -2.70
N HIS A 149 -12.73 2.82 -1.65
CA HIS A 149 -14.19 2.77 -1.51
C HIS A 149 -14.79 3.95 -0.72
N GLY A 150 -14.03 5.04 -0.50
CA GLY A 150 -14.49 6.22 0.25
C GLY A 150 -14.76 5.94 1.74
N ARG A 151 -14.07 4.95 2.32
CA ARG A 151 -14.19 4.54 3.72
C ARG A 151 -12.87 4.79 4.47
N ALA A 152 -12.86 4.51 5.77
CA ALA A 152 -11.63 4.56 6.57
C ALA A 152 -10.54 3.68 5.95
N GLY A 153 -9.30 4.20 5.85
CA GLY A 153 -8.20 3.53 5.14
C GLY A 153 -7.88 2.12 5.63
N ILE A 154 -8.16 1.82 6.91
CA ILE A 154 -7.97 0.50 7.49
C ILE A 154 -9.09 -0.50 7.12
N ALA A 155 -10.21 -0.04 6.58
CA ALA A 155 -11.31 -0.92 6.20
C ALA A 155 -10.91 -1.81 5.02
N MET A 156 -11.50 -3.02 4.99
CA MET A 156 -11.43 -3.94 3.86
C MET A 156 -12.84 -4.19 3.33
N SER A 157 -13.00 -4.06 2.02
CA SER A 157 -14.23 -4.44 1.33
C SER A 157 -14.26 -5.92 1.08
N GLN A 158 -15.45 -6.52 1.11
CA GLN A 158 -15.61 -7.89 0.66
C GLN A 158 -15.48 -7.91 -0.87
N VAL A 159 -14.64 -8.79 -1.39
CA VAL A 159 -14.56 -9.03 -2.83
C VAL A 159 -15.91 -9.61 -3.27
N PRO A 160 -16.59 -9.01 -4.25
CA PRO A 160 -17.84 -9.60 -4.76
C PRO A 160 -17.64 -11.04 -5.22
N ALA A 161 -18.65 -11.86 -4.99
CA ALA A 161 -18.63 -13.28 -5.35
C ALA A 161 -18.58 -13.48 -6.86
#